data_28395af77b7415e3a3a4a8af7173c50d
#
_entry.id   28395af77b7415e3a3a4a8af7173c50d
#
_cell.length_a   1.000
_cell.length_b   1.000
_cell.length_c   1.000
_cell.angle_alpha   90.00
_cell.angle_beta   90.00
_cell.angle_gamma   90.00
#
_symmetry.space_group_name_H-M   'P 1'
#
loop_
_entity.id
_entity.type
_entity.pdbx_description
1 polymer ?
#
loop_
_entity_poly.entity_id
_entity_poly.type
_entity_poly.pdbx_seq_one_letter_code
_entity_poly.pdbx_strand_id
1 'polypeptide(L)'
;ALFKHYDKAVEACDFALAVKENEESIISFKGYCYYDSGQYEKAIEQFLEYESITKEKSVAYELIGECYVKLDDNNNALKFFHKALDIEPSNSNICYQLATCYYELGDIQKAVVYLRDTLSLDSRDDEAHSFLGEILLQEGDYEEAYYHLSKSLELNEDDMETMKLKSEACLHLEYYEEAVSVFETVLREDSYDLHCRLKLALAYAKMGDDTNAERQIQIIDQMSQSANFSGLPNEKSQQWKNVHGAIQSLKRFLLNHIDDSENKESLS
;
A
#
# COMPACT_ATOMS: atom_id res chain seq x y z
N ALA A 1 3.05 -23.63 16.66
CA ALA A 1 2.47 -24.91 16.16
C ALA A 1 2.67 -25.06 14.64
N LEU A 2 2.45 -24.04 13.84
CA LEU A 2 2.63 -24.07 12.37
C LEU A 2 4.06 -24.45 11.94
N PHE A 3 5.10 -23.86 12.50
CA PHE A 3 6.50 -24.16 12.17
C PHE A 3 6.84 -25.67 12.25
N LYS A 4 6.31 -26.40 13.25
CA LYS A 4 6.53 -27.86 13.37
C LYS A 4 5.91 -28.68 12.21
N HIS A 5 4.96 -28.11 11.47
CA HIS A 5 4.38 -28.78 10.31
C HIS A 5 5.28 -28.65 9.09
N TYR A 6 5.93 -27.49 8.90
CA TYR A 6 6.88 -27.29 7.79
C TYR A 6 8.14 -28.14 7.96
N ASP A 7 8.71 -28.24 9.18
CA ASP A 7 9.87 -29.11 9.45
C ASP A 7 9.59 -30.56 9.06
N LYS A 8 8.40 -31.10 9.43
CA LYS A 8 8.00 -32.45 9.04
C LYS A 8 7.78 -32.61 7.54
N ALA A 9 7.26 -31.57 6.87
CA ALA A 9 7.09 -31.59 5.43
C ALA A 9 8.45 -31.64 4.73
N VAL A 10 9.43 -30.85 5.20
CA VAL A 10 10.81 -30.87 4.70
C VAL A 10 11.46 -32.23 4.91
N GLU A 11 11.34 -32.85 6.11
CA GLU A 11 11.82 -34.21 6.37
C GLU A 11 11.21 -35.23 5.41
N ALA A 12 9.91 -35.12 5.14
CA ALA A 12 9.24 -36.01 4.18
C ALA A 12 9.75 -35.81 2.76
N CYS A 13 10.06 -34.58 2.34
CA CYS A 13 10.71 -34.28 1.06
C CYS A 13 12.10 -34.91 1.00
N ASP A 14 12.89 -34.82 2.06
CA ASP A 14 14.24 -35.41 2.11
C ASP A 14 14.18 -36.94 1.95
N PHE A 15 13.23 -37.61 2.61
CA PHE A 15 13.01 -39.04 2.41
C PHE A 15 12.59 -39.40 0.98
N ALA A 16 11.71 -38.58 0.38
CA ALA A 16 11.23 -38.81 -0.97
C ALA A 16 12.35 -38.61 -2.01
N LEU A 17 13.17 -37.57 -1.84
CA LEU A 17 14.32 -37.30 -2.70
C LEU A 17 15.44 -38.34 -2.55
N ALA A 18 15.60 -38.95 -1.38
CA ALA A 18 16.51 -40.08 -1.18
C ALA A 18 16.12 -41.34 -1.99
N VAL A 19 14.81 -41.46 -2.31
CA VAL A 19 14.28 -42.56 -3.13
C VAL A 19 14.28 -42.22 -4.62
N LYS A 20 13.95 -40.98 -4.94
CA LYS A 20 13.86 -40.46 -6.32
C LYS A 20 14.56 -39.10 -6.38
N GLU A 21 15.84 -39.14 -6.75
CA GLU A 21 16.65 -37.94 -6.94
C GLU A 21 16.08 -37.05 -8.06
N ASN A 22 16.28 -35.74 -7.93
CA ASN A 22 15.87 -34.75 -8.93
C ASN A 22 14.38 -34.74 -9.31
N GLU A 23 13.50 -35.10 -8.39
CA GLU A 23 12.06 -34.96 -8.62
C GLU A 23 11.66 -33.50 -8.47
N GLU A 24 11.38 -32.87 -9.62
CA GLU A 24 11.09 -31.45 -9.78
C GLU A 24 10.01 -30.95 -8.80
N SER A 25 8.90 -31.70 -8.70
CA SER A 25 7.77 -31.34 -7.85
C SER A 25 8.09 -31.41 -6.34
N ILE A 26 8.99 -32.28 -5.93
CA ILE A 26 9.38 -32.40 -4.53
C ILE A 26 10.36 -31.31 -4.14
N ILE A 27 11.31 -30.97 -5.05
CA ILE A 27 12.29 -29.90 -4.81
C ILE A 27 11.57 -28.55 -4.72
N SER A 28 10.66 -28.27 -5.67
CA SER A 28 9.86 -27.04 -5.62
C SER A 28 8.98 -26.96 -4.37
N PHE A 29 8.29 -28.06 -3.99
CA PHE A 29 7.49 -28.11 -2.78
C PHE A 29 8.31 -27.88 -1.50
N LYS A 30 9.53 -28.46 -1.44
CA LYS A 30 10.47 -28.21 -0.33
C LYS A 30 10.87 -26.75 -0.24
N GLY A 31 11.11 -26.10 -1.40
CA GLY A 31 11.34 -24.65 -1.50
C GLY A 31 10.19 -23.85 -0.91
N TYR A 32 8.94 -24.16 -1.28
CA TYR A 32 7.74 -23.53 -0.69
C TYR A 32 7.63 -23.75 0.81
N CYS A 33 7.93 -24.94 1.33
CA CYS A 33 7.94 -25.18 2.78
C CYS A 33 8.94 -24.26 3.52
N TYR A 34 10.10 -24.03 2.95
CA TYR A 34 11.08 -23.07 3.50
C TYR A 34 10.57 -21.64 3.38
N TYR A 35 9.99 -21.25 2.25
CA TYR A 35 9.42 -19.91 2.01
C TYR A 35 8.32 -19.60 3.05
N ASP A 36 7.33 -20.47 3.18
CA ASP A 36 6.21 -20.32 4.10
C ASP A 36 6.62 -20.34 5.58
N SER A 37 7.75 -20.99 5.90
CA SER A 37 8.34 -20.97 7.24
C SER A 37 9.26 -19.78 7.49
N GLY A 38 9.42 -18.87 6.53
CA GLY A 38 10.26 -17.68 6.63
C GLY A 38 11.77 -17.95 6.52
N GLN A 39 12.16 -19.15 6.05
CA GLN A 39 13.58 -19.54 5.85
C GLN A 39 13.99 -19.26 4.39
N TYR A 40 13.99 -17.96 4.01
CA TYR A 40 14.08 -17.53 2.62
C TYR A 40 15.43 -17.91 1.96
N GLU A 41 16.54 -17.90 2.70
CA GLU A 41 17.83 -18.33 2.17
C GLU A 41 17.84 -19.81 1.76
N LYS A 42 17.20 -20.68 2.57
CA LYS A 42 17.03 -22.09 2.23
C LYS A 42 16.04 -22.31 1.09
N ALA A 43 15.00 -21.47 1.03
CA ALA A 43 14.08 -21.48 -0.10
C ALA A 43 14.81 -21.16 -1.41
N ILE A 44 15.67 -20.15 -1.41
CA ILE A 44 16.52 -19.80 -2.57
C ILE A 44 17.40 -21.00 -2.99
N GLU A 45 18.06 -21.69 -2.05
CA GLU A 45 18.87 -22.87 -2.36
C GLU A 45 18.04 -23.94 -3.09
N GLN A 46 16.82 -24.22 -2.61
CA GLN A 46 15.94 -25.20 -3.24
C GLN A 46 15.38 -24.71 -4.59
N PHE A 47 15.05 -23.44 -4.73
CA PHE A 47 14.60 -22.90 -6.01
C PHE A 47 15.72 -22.78 -7.06
N LEU A 48 16.97 -22.61 -6.66
CA LEU A 48 18.13 -22.73 -7.56
C LEU A 48 18.34 -24.19 -8.01
N GLU A 49 18.14 -25.17 -7.12
CA GLU A 49 18.14 -26.58 -7.50
C GLU A 49 16.98 -26.89 -8.45
N TYR A 50 15.76 -26.41 -8.15
CA TYR A 50 14.61 -26.51 -9.04
C TYR A 50 14.90 -25.86 -10.41
N GLU A 51 15.47 -24.65 -10.46
CA GLU A 51 15.87 -23.98 -11.70
C GLU A 51 16.81 -24.85 -12.54
N SER A 52 17.75 -25.54 -11.93
CA SER A 52 18.73 -26.35 -12.66
C SER A 52 18.12 -27.51 -13.45
N ILE A 53 16.96 -28.03 -13.04
CA ILE A 53 16.31 -29.22 -13.59
C ILE A 53 15.01 -28.93 -14.33
N THR A 54 14.30 -27.84 -13.96
CA THR A 54 12.99 -27.51 -14.56
C THR A 54 13.11 -26.96 -15.97
N LYS A 55 12.03 -27.15 -16.75
CA LYS A 55 11.84 -26.44 -18.02
C LYS A 55 11.15 -25.09 -17.81
N GLU A 56 10.49 -24.90 -16.69
CA GLU A 56 9.74 -23.68 -16.31
C GLU A 56 10.67 -22.70 -15.58
N LYS A 57 11.75 -22.28 -16.26
CA LYS A 57 12.77 -21.43 -15.64
C LYS A 57 12.26 -20.05 -15.21
N SER A 58 11.24 -19.52 -15.91
CA SER A 58 10.60 -18.27 -15.55
C SER A 58 10.02 -18.33 -14.13
N VAL A 59 9.27 -19.41 -13.85
CA VAL A 59 8.68 -19.64 -12.52
C VAL A 59 9.76 -19.75 -11.44
N ALA A 60 10.84 -20.49 -11.73
CA ALA A 60 11.95 -20.63 -10.78
C ALA A 60 12.59 -19.26 -10.46
N TYR A 61 12.82 -18.43 -11.48
CA TYR A 61 13.37 -17.08 -11.27
C TYR A 61 12.43 -16.16 -10.51
N GLU A 62 11.12 -16.24 -10.78
CA GLU A 62 10.09 -15.48 -10.04
C GLU A 62 10.13 -15.84 -8.55
N LEU A 63 10.10 -17.13 -8.20
CA LEU A 63 10.18 -17.62 -6.81
C LEU A 63 11.48 -17.19 -6.09
N ILE A 64 12.60 -17.21 -6.79
CA ILE A 64 13.88 -16.74 -6.22
C ILE A 64 13.82 -15.22 -6.01
N GLY A 65 13.26 -14.47 -6.96
CA GLY A 65 13.04 -13.02 -6.84
C GLY A 65 12.20 -12.67 -5.64
N GLU A 66 11.06 -13.35 -5.45
CA GLU A 66 10.18 -13.18 -4.29
C GLU A 66 10.91 -13.46 -2.96
N CYS A 67 11.74 -14.49 -2.89
CA CYS A 67 12.56 -14.75 -1.70
C CYS A 67 13.50 -13.57 -1.38
N TYR A 68 14.13 -12.98 -2.40
CA TYR A 68 14.99 -11.81 -2.21
C TYR A 68 14.21 -10.57 -1.77
N VAL A 69 12.97 -10.37 -2.26
CA VAL A 69 12.07 -9.31 -1.75
C VAL A 69 11.80 -9.51 -0.26
N LYS A 70 11.51 -10.75 0.17
CA LYS A 70 11.29 -11.06 1.60
C LYS A 70 12.53 -10.86 2.48
N LEU A 71 13.73 -10.90 1.88
CA LEU A 71 15.02 -10.61 2.53
C LEU A 71 15.41 -9.12 2.42
N ASP A 72 14.54 -8.26 1.87
CA ASP A 72 14.82 -6.84 1.61
C ASP A 72 16.04 -6.60 0.67
N ASP A 73 16.37 -7.62 -0.14
CA ASP A 73 17.43 -7.54 -1.15
C ASP A 73 16.85 -7.28 -2.54
N ASN A 74 16.29 -6.07 -2.70
CA ASN A 74 15.64 -5.66 -3.94
C ASN A 74 16.60 -5.66 -5.15
N ASN A 75 17.92 -5.50 -4.93
CA ASN A 75 18.92 -5.57 -6.01
C ASN A 75 19.06 -6.98 -6.60
N ASN A 76 19.06 -8.01 -5.79
CA ASN A 76 19.07 -9.38 -6.29
C ASN A 76 17.68 -9.80 -6.80
N ALA A 77 16.60 -9.36 -6.17
CA ALA A 77 15.24 -9.56 -6.68
C ALA A 77 15.09 -9.08 -8.13
N LEU A 78 15.51 -7.84 -8.44
CA LEU A 78 15.51 -7.28 -9.79
C LEU A 78 16.23 -8.17 -10.81
N LYS A 79 17.39 -8.73 -10.45
CA LYS A 79 18.16 -9.59 -11.37
C LYS A 79 17.36 -10.84 -11.77
N PHE A 80 16.64 -11.43 -10.82
CA PHE A 80 15.89 -12.64 -11.07
C PHE A 80 14.54 -12.33 -11.76
N PHE A 81 13.86 -11.27 -11.39
CA PHE A 81 12.65 -10.84 -12.10
C PHE A 81 12.94 -10.45 -13.55
N HIS A 82 14.06 -9.79 -13.84
CA HIS A 82 14.46 -9.53 -15.23
C HIS A 82 14.72 -10.81 -16.01
N LYS A 83 15.39 -11.82 -15.41
CA LYS A 83 15.57 -13.14 -16.07
C LYS A 83 14.22 -13.82 -16.34
N ALA A 84 13.26 -13.70 -15.44
CA ALA A 84 11.92 -14.22 -15.62
C ALA A 84 11.20 -13.48 -16.77
N LEU A 85 11.26 -12.15 -16.77
CA LEU A 85 10.64 -11.32 -17.81
C LEU A 85 11.26 -11.53 -19.20
N ASP A 86 12.57 -11.79 -19.29
CA ASP A 86 13.23 -12.15 -20.55
C ASP A 86 12.67 -13.44 -21.18
N ILE A 87 12.14 -14.36 -20.36
CA ILE A 87 11.49 -15.59 -20.81
C ILE A 87 10.01 -15.38 -21.09
N GLU A 88 9.32 -14.64 -20.22
CA GLU A 88 7.88 -14.36 -20.29
C GLU A 88 7.59 -12.86 -20.31
N PRO A 89 7.81 -12.18 -21.47
CA PRO A 89 7.67 -10.73 -21.56
C PRO A 89 6.25 -10.21 -21.32
N SER A 90 5.24 -11.08 -21.35
CA SER A 90 3.82 -10.73 -21.16
C SER A 90 3.28 -11.14 -19.78
N ASN A 91 4.13 -11.37 -18.81
CA ASN A 91 3.74 -11.71 -17.45
C ASN A 91 3.56 -10.42 -16.64
N SER A 92 2.29 -10.03 -16.41
CA SER A 92 1.95 -8.80 -15.67
C SER A 92 2.43 -8.85 -14.21
N ASN A 93 2.38 -10.03 -13.57
CA ASN A 93 2.86 -10.18 -12.19
C ASN A 93 4.36 -9.85 -12.06
N ILE A 94 5.19 -10.32 -13.00
CA ILE A 94 6.63 -9.99 -13.00
C ILE A 94 6.85 -8.48 -13.17
N CYS A 95 6.08 -7.82 -14.04
CA CYS A 95 6.15 -6.37 -14.19
C CYS A 95 5.77 -5.65 -12.89
N TYR A 96 4.72 -6.09 -12.20
CA TYR A 96 4.33 -5.56 -10.90
C TYR A 96 5.43 -5.72 -9.84
N GLN A 97 6.05 -6.90 -9.75
CA GLN A 97 7.15 -7.17 -8.82
C GLN A 97 8.40 -6.30 -9.12
N LEU A 98 8.70 -6.07 -10.41
CA LEU A 98 9.76 -5.14 -10.82
C LEU A 98 9.43 -3.71 -10.39
N ALA A 99 8.18 -3.27 -10.56
CA ALA A 99 7.73 -1.96 -10.11
C ALA A 99 7.93 -1.78 -8.61
N THR A 100 7.51 -2.76 -7.82
CA THR A 100 7.68 -2.76 -6.36
C THR A 100 9.15 -2.65 -5.98
N CYS A 101 10.03 -3.46 -6.58
CA CYS A 101 11.46 -3.40 -6.30
C CYS A 101 12.09 -2.05 -6.68
N TYR A 102 11.70 -1.46 -7.80
CA TYR A 102 12.21 -0.14 -8.20
C TYR A 102 11.72 0.97 -7.28
N TYR A 103 10.46 0.90 -6.81
CA TYR A 103 9.92 1.84 -5.84
C TYR A 103 10.68 1.79 -4.52
N GLU A 104 10.92 0.59 -3.97
CA GLU A 104 11.70 0.38 -2.74
C GLU A 104 13.16 0.87 -2.86
N LEU A 105 13.73 0.84 -4.06
CA LEU A 105 15.06 1.38 -4.35
C LEU A 105 15.06 2.88 -4.64
N GLY A 106 13.89 3.53 -4.66
CA GLY A 106 13.73 4.96 -4.93
C GLY A 106 13.78 5.34 -6.41
N ASP A 107 13.77 4.39 -7.34
CA ASP A 107 13.69 4.65 -8.79
C ASP A 107 12.21 4.75 -9.21
N ILE A 108 11.57 5.84 -8.77
CA ILE A 108 10.14 6.08 -8.97
C ILE A 108 9.75 6.07 -10.45
N GLN A 109 10.61 6.60 -11.31
CA GLN A 109 10.32 6.65 -12.75
C GLN A 109 10.20 5.25 -13.36
N LYS A 110 11.10 4.32 -12.99
CA LYS A 110 10.99 2.94 -13.45
C LYS A 110 9.80 2.21 -12.83
N ALA A 111 9.52 2.45 -11.56
CA ALA A 111 8.33 1.89 -10.92
C ALA A 111 7.06 2.24 -11.70
N VAL A 112 6.89 3.52 -12.06
CA VAL A 112 5.75 3.98 -12.89
C VAL A 112 5.73 3.30 -14.26
N VAL A 113 6.87 3.16 -14.94
CA VAL A 113 6.94 2.48 -16.24
C VAL A 113 6.45 1.04 -16.11
N TYR A 114 6.96 0.28 -15.15
CA TYR A 114 6.57 -1.12 -14.97
C TYR A 114 5.13 -1.28 -14.50
N LEU A 115 4.57 -0.36 -13.70
CA LEU A 115 3.13 -0.37 -13.36
C LEU A 115 2.27 -0.12 -14.59
N ARG A 116 2.67 0.79 -15.48
CA ARG A 116 1.97 1.00 -16.76
C ARG A 116 2.07 -0.23 -17.67
N ASP A 117 3.21 -0.93 -17.67
CA ASP A 117 3.37 -2.20 -18.38
C ASP A 117 2.45 -3.28 -17.77
N THR A 118 2.37 -3.39 -16.45
CA THR A 118 1.43 -4.27 -15.75
C THR A 118 0.00 -4.02 -16.22
N LEU A 119 -0.46 -2.76 -16.18
CA LEU A 119 -1.81 -2.37 -16.58
C LEU A 119 -2.07 -2.51 -18.09
N SER A 120 -1.04 -2.46 -18.91
CA SER A 120 -1.16 -2.74 -20.35
C SER A 120 -1.40 -4.23 -20.64
N LEU A 121 -0.87 -5.11 -19.80
CA LEU A 121 -1.00 -6.56 -19.87
C LEU A 121 -2.27 -7.05 -19.17
N ASP A 122 -2.56 -6.48 -17.99
CA ASP A 122 -3.79 -6.72 -17.24
C ASP A 122 -4.39 -5.38 -16.78
N SER A 123 -5.37 -4.89 -17.53
CA SER A 123 -6.07 -3.64 -17.24
C SER A 123 -7.06 -3.73 -16.07
N ARG A 124 -7.19 -4.89 -15.44
CA ARG A 124 -8.08 -5.14 -14.30
C ARG A 124 -7.31 -5.47 -13.02
N ASP A 125 -6.05 -5.18 -12.98
CA ASP A 125 -5.22 -5.32 -11.78
C ASP A 125 -5.48 -4.12 -10.85
N ASP A 126 -6.29 -4.34 -9.80
CA ASP A 126 -6.69 -3.31 -8.84
C ASP A 126 -5.49 -2.86 -7.97
N GLU A 127 -4.58 -3.77 -7.62
CA GLU A 127 -3.38 -3.44 -6.86
C GLU A 127 -2.44 -2.54 -7.68
N ALA A 128 -2.23 -2.85 -8.97
CA ALA A 128 -1.42 -2.02 -9.86
C ALA A 128 -2.03 -0.62 -10.07
N HIS A 129 -3.36 -0.53 -10.18
CA HIS A 129 -4.07 0.75 -10.24
C HIS A 129 -3.89 1.54 -8.94
N SER A 130 -4.08 0.91 -7.77
CA SER A 130 -3.91 1.57 -6.47
C SER A 130 -2.48 2.06 -6.29
N PHE A 131 -1.50 1.21 -6.57
CA PHE A 131 -0.09 1.55 -6.40
C PHE A 131 0.37 2.67 -7.35
N LEU A 132 -0.05 2.64 -8.62
CA LEU A 132 0.25 3.74 -9.54
C LEU A 132 -0.42 5.04 -9.09
N GLY A 133 -1.65 4.96 -8.61
CA GLY A 133 -2.37 6.12 -8.06
C GLY A 133 -1.67 6.71 -6.84
N GLU A 134 -1.14 5.88 -5.94
CA GLU A 134 -0.35 6.32 -4.78
C GLU A 134 0.91 7.08 -5.21
N ILE A 135 1.69 6.52 -6.13
CA ILE A 135 2.91 7.17 -6.64
C ILE A 135 2.58 8.52 -7.29
N LEU A 136 1.56 8.56 -8.15
CA LEU A 136 1.15 9.79 -8.83
C LEU A 136 0.66 10.86 -7.85
N LEU A 137 -0.03 10.45 -6.77
CA LEU A 137 -0.44 11.35 -5.70
C LEU A 137 0.78 11.98 -4.99
N GLN A 138 1.82 11.18 -4.72
CA GLN A 138 3.07 11.66 -4.11
C GLN A 138 3.84 12.60 -5.05
N GLU A 139 3.82 12.35 -6.36
CA GLU A 139 4.44 13.20 -7.38
C GLU A 139 3.62 14.49 -7.66
N GLY A 140 2.38 14.57 -7.18
CA GLY A 140 1.50 15.72 -7.35
C GLY A 140 0.68 15.71 -8.63
N ASP A 141 0.62 14.59 -9.34
CA ASP A 141 -0.24 14.41 -10.51
C ASP A 141 -1.62 13.91 -10.04
N TYR A 142 -2.38 14.83 -9.46
CA TYR A 142 -3.63 14.51 -8.76
C TYR A 142 -4.74 14.01 -9.69
N GLU A 143 -4.82 14.50 -10.92
CA GLU A 143 -5.82 14.08 -11.92
C GLU A 143 -5.60 12.62 -12.33
N GLU A 144 -4.36 12.24 -12.66
CA GLU A 144 -4.06 10.86 -13.03
C GLU A 144 -4.14 9.92 -11.83
N ALA A 145 -3.70 10.38 -10.64
CA ALA A 145 -3.88 9.65 -9.38
C ALA A 145 -5.37 9.34 -9.12
N TYR A 146 -6.24 10.34 -9.20
CA TYR A 146 -7.68 10.18 -9.02
C TYR A 146 -8.26 9.15 -10.00
N TYR A 147 -7.84 9.21 -11.28
CA TYR A 147 -8.28 8.25 -12.29
C TYR A 147 -7.91 6.81 -11.89
N HIS A 148 -6.64 6.57 -11.56
CA HIS A 148 -6.17 5.23 -11.23
C HIS A 148 -6.77 4.70 -9.91
N LEU A 149 -6.83 5.52 -8.86
CA LEU A 149 -7.47 5.16 -7.59
C LEU A 149 -8.98 4.88 -7.76
N SER A 150 -9.65 5.62 -8.66
CA SER A 150 -11.05 5.32 -8.98
C SER A 150 -11.20 4.00 -9.72
N LYS A 151 -10.27 3.67 -10.62
CA LYS A 151 -10.26 2.37 -11.31
C LYS A 151 -10.01 1.21 -10.37
N SER A 152 -9.10 1.34 -9.42
CA SER A 152 -8.88 0.34 -8.38
C SER A 152 -10.17 0.08 -7.58
N LEU A 153 -10.86 1.14 -7.14
CA LEU A 153 -12.11 1.02 -6.38
C LEU A 153 -13.31 0.51 -7.21
N GLU A 154 -13.30 0.69 -8.53
CA GLU A 154 -14.29 0.02 -9.41
C GLU A 154 -14.10 -1.52 -9.43
N LEU A 155 -12.89 -2.00 -9.19
CA LEU A 155 -12.52 -3.42 -9.17
C LEU A 155 -12.62 -4.04 -7.78
N ASN A 156 -12.23 -3.28 -6.75
CA ASN A 156 -12.23 -3.67 -5.34
C ASN A 156 -12.77 -2.51 -4.49
N GLU A 157 -14.11 -2.47 -4.34
CA GLU A 157 -14.82 -1.35 -3.72
C GLU A 157 -14.58 -1.21 -2.21
N ASP A 158 -14.10 -2.25 -1.54
CA ASP A 158 -13.91 -2.29 -0.08
C ASP A 158 -12.47 -1.95 0.34
N ASP A 159 -11.57 -1.59 -0.59
CA ASP A 159 -10.19 -1.23 -0.25
C ASP A 159 -10.10 0.13 0.45
N MET A 160 -9.97 0.07 1.77
CA MET A 160 -9.94 1.24 2.65
C MET A 160 -8.70 2.13 2.42
N GLU A 161 -7.56 1.56 2.07
CA GLU A 161 -6.34 2.35 1.82
C GLU A 161 -6.47 3.11 0.50
N THR A 162 -6.95 2.46 -0.55
CA THR A 162 -7.25 3.13 -1.83
C THR A 162 -8.33 4.21 -1.68
N MET A 163 -9.36 3.98 -0.84
CA MET A 163 -10.34 5.02 -0.51
C MET A 163 -9.69 6.25 0.12
N LYS A 164 -8.79 6.08 1.07
CA LYS A 164 -8.06 7.18 1.72
C LYS A 164 -7.22 7.96 0.71
N LEU A 165 -6.48 7.26 -0.13
CA LEU A 165 -5.65 7.87 -1.19
C LEU A 165 -6.52 8.67 -2.19
N LYS A 166 -7.65 8.09 -2.63
CA LYS A 166 -8.59 8.78 -3.52
C LYS A 166 -9.14 10.05 -2.90
N SER A 167 -9.52 9.99 -1.61
CA SER A 167 -10.02 11.16 -0.89
C SER A 167 -8.97 12.27 -0.81
N GLU A 168 -7.71 11.92 -0.71
CA GLU A 168 -6.60 12.86 -0.73
C GLU A 168 -6.45 13.53 -2.11
N ALA A 169 -6.51 12.75 -3.19
CA ALA A 169 -6.54 13.29 -4.54
C ALA A 169 -7.73 14.25 -4.73
N CYS A 170 -8.94 13.88 -4.25
CA CYS A 170 -10.12 14.73 -4.27
C CYS A 170 -9.91 16.08 -3.55
N LEU A 171 -9.23 16.10 -2.39
CA LEU A 171 -8.92 17.34 -1.69
C LEU A 171 -8.03 18.27 -2.53
N HIS A 172 -7.02 17.74 -3.20
CA HIS A 172 -6.13 18.52 -4.06
C HIS A 172 -6.82 19.02 -5.33
N LEU A 173 -7.79 18.25 -5.86
CA LEU A 173 -8.60 18.62 -7.03
C LEU A 173 -9.81 19.50 -6.68
N GLU A 174 -9.97 19.87 -5.40
CA GLU A 174 -11.11 20.62 -4.90
C GLU A 174 -12.47 19.93 -5.06
N TYR A 175 -12.48 18.58 -5.17
CA TYR A 175 -13.70 17.74 -5.20
C TYR A 175 -14.16 17.45 -3.76
N TYR A 176 -14.48 18.52 -3.01
CA TYR A 176 -14.68 18.44 -1.57
C TYR A 176 -15.88 17.59 -1.17
N GLU A 177 -16.98 17.64 -1.91
CA GLU A 177 -18.18 16.85 -1.64
C GLU A 177 -17.89 15.34 -1.76
N GLU A 178 -17.11 14.95 -2.78
CA GLU A 178 -16.70 13.57 -2.96
C GLU A 178 -15.72 13.15 -1.86
N ALA A 179 -14.75 13.99 -1.53
CA ALA A 179 -13.81 13.75 -0.43
C ALA A 179 -14.55 13.52 0.90
N VAL A 180 -15.52 14.35 1.22
CA VAL A 180 -16.38 14.22 2.42
C VAL A 180 -17.08 12.86 2.43
N SER A 181 -17.75 12.50 1.33
CA SER A 181 -18.48 11.22 1.22
C SER A 181 -17.58 10.01 1.48
N VAL A 182 -16.37 10.03 0.93
CA VAL A 182 -15.42 8.93 1.08
C VAL A 182 -14.83 8.91 2.49
N PHE A 183 -14.40 10.05 3.04
CA PHE A 183 -13.92 10.12 4.43
C PHE A 183 -14.97 9.68 5.45
N GLU A 184 -16.25 10.01 5.25
CA GLU A 184 -17.32 9.54 6.10
C GLU A 184 -17.51 8.01 6.01
N THR A 185 -17.27 7.42 4.84
CA THR A 185 -17.29 5.96 4.66
C THR A 185 -16.15 5.31 5.42
N VAL A 186 -14.92 5.80 5.27
CA VAL A 186 -13.76 5.35 6.03
C VAL A 186 -14.00 5.44 7.54
N LEU A 187 -14.54 6.58 8.02
CA LEU A 187 -14.78 6.81 9.45
C LEU A 187 -15.95 6.00 10.03
N ARG A 188 -16.80 5.41 9.20
CA ARG A 188 -17.82 4.43 9.66
C ARG A 188 -17.17 3.10 10.05
N GLU A 189 -16.14 2.67 9.32
CA GLU A 189 -15.39 1.44 9.60
C GLU A 189 -14.34 1.68 10.70
N ASP A 190 -13.53 2.73 10.59
CA ASP A 190 -12.56 3.14 11.62
C ASP A 190 -12.86 4.55 12.15
N SER A 191 -13.72 4.62 13.14
CA SER A 191 -14.11 5.88 13.78
C SER A 191 -12.97 6.58 14.54
N TYR A 192 -11.84 5.92 14.74
CA TYR A 192 -10.67 6.43 15.45
C TYR A 192 -9.54 6.90 14.51
N ASP A 193 -9.71 6.81 13.20
CA ASP A 193 -8.72 7.34 12.25
C ASP A 193 -8.67 8.86 12.31
N LEU A 194 -7.67 9.34 13.07
CA LEU A 194 -7.47 10.78 13.30
C LEU A 194 -7.07 11.54 12.04
N HIS A 195 -6.33 10.88 11.15
CA HIS A 195 -5.86 11.50 9.93
C HIS A 195 -7.02 11.75 8.96
N CYS A 196 -7.85 10.72 8.75
CA CYS A 196 -9.08 10.87 7.98
C CYS A 196 -10.01 11.93 8.57
N ARG A 197 -10.17 11.96 9.90
CA ARG A 197 -11.04 12.93 10.56
C ARG A 197 -10.53 14.36 10.40
N LEU A 198 -9.20 14.57 10.46
CA LEU A 198 -8.59 15.88 10.22
C LEU A 198 -8.79 16.33 8.76
N LYS A 199 -8.61 15.43 7.80
CA LYS A 199 -8.85 15.72 6.37
C LYS A 199 -10.33 15.98 6.08
N LEU A 200 -11.25 15.27 6.74
CA LEU A 200 -12.68 15.53 6.67
C LEU A 200 -13.01 16.94 7.20
N ALA A 201 -12.43 17.35 8.33
CA ALA A 201 -12.63 18.70 8.85
C ALA A 201 -12.10 19.76 7.87
N LEU A 202 -10.96 19.51 7.23
CA LEU A 202 -10.42 20.39 6.19
C LEU A 202 -11.34 20.48 4.97
N ALA A 203 -11.91 19.36 4.51
CA ALA A 203 -12.86 19.36 3.39
C ALA A 203 -14.09 20.21 3.70
N TYR A 204 -14.72 20.03 4.87
CA TYR A 204 -15.85 20.86 5.31
C TYR A 204 -15.48 22.33 5.37
N ALA A 205 -14.31 22.68 5.94
CA ALA A 205 -13.86 24.06 6.02
C ALA A 205 -13.65 24.70 4.63
N LYS A 206 -13.13 23.92 3.67
CA LYS A 206 -12.96 24.36 2.28
C LYS A 206 -14.29 24.56 1.55
N MET A 207 -15.33 23.81 1.92
CA MET A 207 -16.70 24.00 1.43
C MET A 207 -17.42 25.19 2.08
N GLY A 208 -16.86 25.79 3.13
CA GLY A 208 -17.50 26.80 3.95
C GLY A 208 -18.52 26.26 4.95
N ASP A 209 -18.49 24.95 5.20
CA ASP A 209 -19.29 24.30 6.23
C ASP A 209 -18.53 24.27 7.56
N ASP A 210 -18.39 25.45 8.15
CA ASP A 210 -17.63 25.66 9.39
C ASP A 210 -18.22 24.87 10.56
N THR A 211 -19.56 24.66 10.57
CA THR A 211 -20.24 23.90 11.63
C THR A 211 -19.80 22.44 11.67
N ASN A 212 -19.76 21.76 10.52
CA ASN A 212 -19.30 20.39 10.44
C ASN A 212 -17.77 20.28 10.61
N ALA A 213 -17.01 21.26 10.11
CA ALA A 213 -15.58 21.33 10.35
C ALA A 213 -15.24 21.41 11.85
N GLU A 214 -15.87 22.33 12.59
CA GLU A 214 -15.71 22.47 14.04
C GLU A 214 -16.14 21.20 14.81
N ARG A 215 -17.22 20.56 14.38
CA ARG A 215 -17.67 19.29 14.98
C ARG A 215 -16.60 18.21 14.87
N GLN A 216 -15.94 18.06 13.71
CA GLN A 216 -14.86 17.09 13.58
C GLN A 216 -13.67 17.42 14.49
N ILE A 217 -13.30 18.68 14.60
CA ILE A 217 -12.23 19.14 15.49
C ILE A 217 -12.58 18.87 16.96
N GLN A 218 -13.81 19.11 17.39
CA GLN A 218 -14.26 18.78 18.76
C GLN A 218 -14.15 17.30 19.06
N ILE A 219 -14.51 16.43 18.10
CA ILE A 219 -14.35 14.99 18.27
C ILE A 219 -12.87 14.61 18.43
N ILE A 220 -11.97 15.19 17.62
CA ILE A 220 -10.52 14.95 17.74
C ILE A 220 -10.01 15.41 19.12
N ASP A 221 -10.43 16.59 19.59
CA ASP A 221 -10.06 17.10 20.91
C ASP A 221 -10.55 16.15 22.05
N GLN A 222 -11.77 15.62 21.94
CA GLN A 222 -12.30 14.65 22.92
C GLN A 222 -11.52 13.33 22.89
N MET A 223 -11.19 12.83 21.69
CA MET A 223 -10.34 11.64 21.55
C MET A 223 -8.96 11.86 22.15
N SER A 224 -8.38 13.06 21.98
CA SER A 224 -7.08 13.41 22.57
C SER A 224 -7.11 13.47 24.09
N GLN A 225 -8.20 13.93 24.70
CA GLN A 225 -8.37 14.00 26.16
C GLN A 225 -8.60 12.63 26.80
N SER A 226 -9.30 11.74 26.10
CA SER A 226 -9.59 10.38 26.57
C SER A 226 -8.41 9.42 26.43
N ALA A 227 -7.49 9.69 25.52
CA ALA A 227 -6.24 8.95 25.41
C ALA A 227 -5.27 9.40 26.49
N ASN A 228 -5.19 8.67 27.61
CA ASN A 228 -4.16 8.88 28.61
C ASN A 228 -2.77 8.65 28.00
N PHE A 229 -2.11 9.72 27.57
CA PHE A 229 -0.82 9.72 26.84
C PHE A 229 0.35 9.07 27.60
N SER A 230 0.23 8.81 28.90
CA SER A 230 1.29 8.25 29.74
C SER A 230 1.64 6.78 29.48
N GLY A 231 0.92 6.09 28.60
CA GLY A 231 1.11 4.67 28.32
C GLY A 231 1.20 4.29 26.82
N LEU A 232 1.20 5.26 25.89
CA LEU A 232 1.25 4.97 24.46
C LEU A 232 2.69 4.73 23.98
N PRO A 233 2.90 3.78 23.04
CA PRO A 233 4.19 3.62 22.35
C PRO A 233 4.64 4.93 21.70
N ASN A 234 5.97 5.15 21.60
CA ASN A 234 6.57 6.38 21.07
C ASN A 234 6.03 6.80 19.68
N GLU A 235 5.71 5.84 18.83
CA GLU A 235 5.16 6.11 17.48
C GLU A 235 3.79 6.79 17.51
N LYS A 236 2.87 6.31 18.37
CA LYS A 236 1.56 6.96 18.54
C LYS A 236 1.67 8.33 19.17
N SER A 237 2.62 8.52 20.08
CA SER A 237 2.90 9.84 20.68
C SER A 237 3.40 10.86 19.64
N GLN A 238 4.18 10.42 18.64
CA GLN A 238 4.65 11.31 17.56
C GLN A 238 3.53 11.66 16.57
N GLN A 239 2.68 10.70 16.21
CA GLN A 239 1.49 10.96 15.39
C GLN A 239 0.59 12.01 16.05
N TRP A 240 0.35 11.93 17.36
CA TRP A 240 -0.43 12.92 18.09
C TRP A 240 0.18 14.32 18.07
N LYS A 241 1.50 14.45 18.16
CA LYS A 241 2.17 15.77 18.06
C LYS A 241 1.98 16.40 16.69
N ASN A 242 2.08 15.59 15.62
CA ASN A 242 1.88 16.04 14.26
C ASN A 242 0.42 16.48 14.03
N VAL A 243 -0.53 15.67 14.49
CA VAL A 243 -1.97 15.97 14.42
C VAL A 243 -2.32 17.22 15.21
N HIS A 244 -1.74 17.41 16.41
CA HIS A 244 -2.00 18.60 17.21
C HIS A 244 -1.57 19.89 16.48
N GLY A 245 -0.40 19.90 15.84
CA GLY A 245 0.04 21.04 15.03
C GLY A 245 -0.92 21.34 13.86
N ALA A 246 -1.39 20.31 13.16
CA ALA A 246 -2.35 20.43 12.08
C ALA A 246 -3.72 20.97 12.56
N ILE A 247 -4.20 20.49 13.73
CA ILE A 247 -5.43 20.98 14.37
C ILE A 247 -5.32 22.47 14.68
N GLN A 248 -4.21 22.93 15.25
CA GLN A 248 -4.03 24.35 15.56
C GLN A 248 -4.01 25.21 14.29
N SER A 249 -3.42 24.71 13.21
CA SER A 249 -3.41 25.38 11.92
C SER A 249 -4.81 25.46 11.31
N LEU A 250 -5.58 24.38 11.39
CA LEU A 250 -6.95 24.34 10.90
C LEU A 250 -7.90 25.22 11.74
N LYS A 251 -7.77 25.23 13.07
CA LYS A 251 -8.52 26.15 13.95
C LYS A 251 -8.24 27.62 13.59
N ARG A 252 -6.99 27.95 13.30
CA ARG A 252 -6.62 29.32 12.87
C ARG A 252 -7.24 29.65 11.51
N PHE A 253 -7.24 28.70 10.58
CA PHE A 253 -7.86 28.88 9.27
C PHE A 253 -9.36 29.14 9.39
N LEU A 254 -10.10 28.34 10.20
CA LEU A 254 -11.52 28.53 10.44
C LEU A 254 -11.83 29.88 11.10
N LEU A 255 -11.05 30.29 12.11
CA LEU A 255 -11.25 31.61 12.77
C LEU A 255 -11.10 32.76 11.79
N ASN A 256 -10.10 32.70 10.88
CA ASN A 256 -9.91 33.73 9.88
C ASN A 256 -11.07 33.77 8.85
N HIS A 257 -11.67 32.62 8.50
CA HIS A 257 -12.81 32.55 7.60
C HIS A 257 -14.09 33.13 8.22
N ILE A 258 -14.31 32.88 9.52
CA ILE A 258 -15.46 33.44 10.25
C ILE A 258 -15.36 34.97 10.33
N ASP A 259 -14.19 35.51 10.68
CA ASP A 259 -13.94 36.96 10.72
C ASP A 259 -14.17 37.64 9.35
N ASP A 260 -13.77 36.99 8.25
CA ASP A 260 -13.96 37.49 6.88
C ASP A 260 -15.44 37.42 6.44
N SER A 261 -16.21 36.43 6.88
CA SER A 261 -17.64 36.31 6.57
C SER A 261 -18.48 37.34 7.34
N GLU A 262 -18.22 37.54 8.62
CA GLU A 262 -18.89 38.58 9.44
C GLU A 262 -18.60 40.01 8.93
N ASN A 263 -17.36 40.25 8.45
CA ASN A 263 -17.00 41.54 7.84
C ASN A 263 -17.69 41.78 6.50
N LYS A 264 -18.00 40.73 5.71
CA LYS A 264 -18.74 40.86 4.44
C LYS A 264 -20.24 41.10 4.67
N GLU A 265 -20.87 40.47 5.67
CA GLU A 265 -22.28 40.70 6.02
C GLU A 265 -22.50 42.09 6.67
N SER A 266 -21.50 42.64 7.35
CA SER A 266 -21.59 43.97 7.93
C SER A 266 -21.42 45.13 6.92
N LEU A 267 -21.00 44.81 5.67
CA LEU A 267 -20.77 45.77 4.56
C LEU A 267 -21.83 45.68 3.45
N SER A 268 -22.78 44.73 3.59
CA SER A 268 -23.95 44.58 2.69
C SER A 268 -25.22 45.13 3.34
#